data_82dedcee04a55dfacb5271a3efdd0824
#
_entry.id   82dedcee04a55dfacb5271a3efdd0824
#
_cell.length_a   1.000
_cell.length_b   1.000
_cell.length_c   1.000
_cell.angle_alpha   90.00
_cell.angle_beta   90.00
_cell.angle_gamma   90.00
#
_symmetry.space_group_name_H-M   'P 1'
#
loop_
_entity.id
_entity.type
_entity.pdbx_description
1 polymer ?
#
loop_
_entity_poly.entity_id
_entity_poly.type
_entity_poly.pdbx_seq_one_letter_code
_entity_poly.pdbx_strand_id
1 'polypeptide(L)'
;MCVWRQLLGNSTSEGTGARHTRSRAPAPQAPAPRPKRTPGAPTSPPRPPSHQPMNEPHRSSTSWPDARAIAARAAVKEAAHTAPVMRPLPEALGQVLAAPLAALTDLPPFDTSAMDGWALAGPGPWRLPTGGTGDTEEDDRAHGILAGHDEAAPLPDGHAVRIATGARVPPGVTAVLRSEYGTDAGDGWLHASPAHPVVLGQDIRTRGQECRSGDQLLPAGTLITPAVLGLAAAAGYDELPTVRRPRVEVLVLGDELLTEGLPHDGRIRDALGPMVGPWLRALGAEVSGTRRLTDEADAVYAAVAGSSADVVVTTGGTAAGPLDHVHPTLRRLSAELLVDGVAVRPGHPMLLARLPARNPESPGTPESAEDPGSPGSPGSSGSPGSPERRPARHLVGLPGNPLAAVSGLLTLAEPLLRTLTGRPAPAPGPAPLAETVQGHPRDTRLVPVAFRQDMAVPLRFNGPAMLRGIAVADGLAVIPPGGAKRGTEIEVLDLPWSANATDQAADRATHRATDRATHRATDRMTGHQAKDAGDGDEEISPEEGPA
;
A
#
# COMPACT_ATOMS: atom_id res chain seq x y z
N MET A 1 0.81 -11.26 -20.44
CA MET A 1 1.65 -11.21 -21.67
C MET A 1 0.73 -11.18 -22.88
N CYS A 2 1.07 -10.35 -23.88
CA CYS A 2 0.31 -10.05 -25.10
C CYS A 2 -0.96 -9.21 -24.90
N VAL A 3 -0.86 -7.94 -25.16
CA VAL A 3 -1.43 -7.08 -26.19
C VAL A 3 -1.03 -5.64 -25.86
N TRP A 4 0.00 -5.12 -26.51
CA TRP A 4 0.27 -3.68 -26.76
C TRP A 4 1.59 -3.57 -27.54
N ARG A 5 1.52 -4.01 -28.79
CA ARG A 5 2.61 -3.73 -29.75
C ARG A 5 2.00 -3.63 -31.13
N GLN A 6 1.43 -2.47 -31.43
CA GLN A 6 1.17 -2.05 -32.85
C GLN A 6 0.57 -0.64 -32.81
N LEU A 7 1.39 0.36 -32.94
CA LEU A 7 1.07 1.69 -33.47
C LEU A 7 2.36 2.54 -33.48
N LEU A 8 3.29 2.17 -34.34
CA LEU A 8 4.28 3.04 -34.95
C LEU A 8 4.59 2.46 -36.33
N GLY A 9 3.72 2.78 -37.26
CA GLY A 9 3.90 2.50 -38.68
C GLY A 9 4.49 3.73 -39.37
N ASN A 10 5.63 3.53 -39.98
CA ASN A 10 6.24 4.40 -40.97
C ASN A 10 5.26 4.78 -42.08
N SER A 11 5.25 6.05 -42.48
CA SER A 11 4.90 6.41 -43.84
C SER A 11 5.87 7.47 -44.37
N THR A 12 6.80 6.99 -45.15
CA THR A 12 7.48 7.79 -46.19
C THR A 12 6.55 7.85 -47.39
N SER A 13 6.27 9.04 -47.91
CA SER A 13 5.88 9.23 -49.32
C SER A 13 6.33 10.59 -49.80
N GLU A 14 7.14 10.53 -50.83
CA GLU A 14 7.58 11.61 -51.71
C GLU A 14 6.37 12.25 -52.43
N GLY A 15 6.46 13.51 -52.78
CA GLY A 15 5.50 14.19 -53.62
C GLY A 15 5.79 15.65 -53.90
N THR A 16 6.67 15.90 -54.85
CA THR A 16 6.71 16.97 -55.88
C THR A 16 6.00 18.31 -55.64
N GLY A 17 6.77 19.34 -55.61
CA GLY A 17 6.84 20.55 -56.39
C GLY A 17 5.60 21.47 -56.53
N ALA A 18 5.74 22.71 -56.01
CA ALA A 18 5.25 23.93 -56.64
C ALA A 18 5.95 25.16 -56.03
N ARG A 19 6.72 25.86 -56.85
CA ARG A 19 7.32 27.16 -56.54
C ARG A 19 6.22 28.21 -56.51
N HIS A 20 6.09 28.98 -55.42
CA HIS A 20 5.47 30.29 -55.45
C HIS A 20 6.40 31.31 -54.82
N THR A 21 6.94 32.13 -55.69
CA THR A 21 7.63 33.38 -55.38
C THR A 21 6.68 34.35 -54.68
N ARG A 22 6.99 34.77 -53.44
CA ARG A 22 6.40 35.97 -52.86
C ARG A 22 7.50 36.93 -52.37
N SER A 23 7.40 38.09 -52.92
CA SER A 23 7.99 39.37 -52.68
C SER A 23 8.41 39.65 -51.24
N ARG A 24 9.65 40.12 -51.15
CA ARG A 24 10.37 40.60 -49.95
C ARG A 24 9.97 42.06 -49.71
N ALA A 25 9.33 42.38 -48.58
CA ALA A 25 9.15 43.76 -48.09
C ALA A 25 10.39 44.22 -47.33
N PRO A 26 10.75 45.51 -47.40
CA PRO A 26 12.01 46.03 -46.80
C PRO A 26 11.89 46.23 -45.28
N ALA A 27 13.00 46.01 -44.58
CA ALA A 27 13.18 46.23 -43.16
C ALA A 27 13.12 47.73 -42.78
N PRO A 28 12.59 48.09 -41.58
CA PRO A 28 12.61 49.46 -41.09
C PRO A 28 14.00 49.85 -40.59
N GLN A 29 14.39 51.08 -40.97
CA GLN A 29 15.64 51.74 -40.62
C GLN A 29 15.68 52.13 -39.13
N ALA A 30 16.85 51.98 -38.51
CA ALA A 30 17.15 52.39 -37.15
C ALA A 30 17.17 53.90 -36.98
N PRO A 31 16.70 54.49 -35.87
CA PRO A 31 16.77 55.92 -35.62
C PRO A 31 18.17 56.36 -35.18
N ALA A 32 18.54 57.59 -35.61
CA ALA A 32 19.82 58.26 -35.40
C ALA A 32 20.15 58.58 -33.92
N PRO A 33 21.43 58.71 -33.53
CA PRO A 33 21.85 58.93 -32.15
C PRO A 33 21.59 60.38 -31.68
N ARG A 34 21.03 60.52 -30.47
CA ARG A 34 20.85 61.80 -29.76
C ARG A 34 22.15 62.29 -29.14
N PRO A 35 22.35 63.65 -29.04
CA PRO A 35 23.58 64.23 -28.53
C PRO A 35 23.76 64.04 -27.00
N LYS A 36 25.02 63.88 -26.59
CA LYS A 36 25.46 63.72 -25.20
C LYS A 36 25.19 64.99 -24.39
N ARG A 37 24.44 64.91 -23.31
CA ARG A 37 24.37 65.93 -22.25
C ARG A 37 25.39 65.60 -21.16
N THR A 38 26.16 66.58 -20.75
CA THR A 38 27.12 66.61 -19.64
C THR A 38 26.37 66.46 -18.29
N PRO A 39 26.89 65.72 -17.33
CA PRO A 39 26.19 65.52 -16.06
C PRO A 39 26.46 66.61 -15.06
N GLY A 40 25.40 67.32 -14.63
CA GLY A 40 25.38 68.06 -13.37
C GLY A 40 25.10 67.12 -12.21
N ALA A 41 25.87 67.25 -11.14
CA ALA A 41 25.75 66.44 -9.95
C ALA A 41 24.40 66.65 -9.27
N PRO A 42 23.66 65.55 -8.91
CA PRO A 42 22.52 65.69 -8.04
C PRO A 42 22.92 65.43 -6.57
N THR A 43 22.55 66.40 -5.72
CA THR A 43 22.52 66.23 -4.26
C THR A 43 21.49 65.15 -3.89
N SER A 44 21.97 64.10 -3.26
CA SER A 44 21.12 62.99 -2.77
C SER A 44 20.23 63.47 -1.62
N PRO A 45 18.92 63.08 -1.60
CA PRO A 45 18.08 63.27 -0.43
C PRO A 45 18.52 62.30 0.72
N PRO A 46 18.23 62.64 2.00
CA PRO A 46 18.63 61.81 3.13
C PRO A 46 17.94 60.45 3.07
N ARG A 47 18.71 59.41 3.26
CA ARG A 47 18.25 58.01 3.37
C ARG A 47 17.31 57.88 4.54
N PRO A 48 16.10 57.25 4.39
CA PRO A 48 15.27 56.93 5.52
C PRO A 48 15.98 55.91 6.43
N PRO A 49 15.72 55.91 7.74
CA PRO A 49 16.38 54.99 8.65
C PRO A 49 16.11 53.55 8.20
N SER A 50 17.19 52.77 8.12
CA SER A 50 17.13 51.33 7.83
C SER A 50 16.28 50.66 8.90
N HIS A 51 15.08 50.22 8.53
CA HIS A 51 14.34 49.22 9.31
C HIS A 51 15.23 47.98 9.34
N GLN A 52 15.86 47.73 10.48
CA GLN A 52 16.38 46.42 10.81
C GLN A 52 15.19 45.45 10.75
N PRO A 53 15.26 44.35 9.99
CA PRO A 53 14.25 43.32 10.11
C PRO A 53 14.30 42.84 11.56
N MET A 54 13.19 43.00 12.29
CA MET A 54 13.01 42.33 13.56
C MET A 54 13.22 40.82 13.28
N ASN A 55 14.25 40.29 13.88
CA ASN A 55 14.53 38.84 13.91
C ASN A 55 13.38 38.20 14.68
N GLU A 56 12.29 37.86 14.00
CA GLU A 56 11.35 36.86 14.57
C GLU A 56 12.18 35.59 14.78
N PRO A 57 12.09 34.96 15.96
CA PRO A 57 12.81 33.73 16.19
C PRO A 57 12.39 32.73 15.11
N HIS A 58 13.33 32.35 14.24
CA HIS A 58 13.12 31.26 13.29
C HIS A 58 12.61 30.06 14.08
N ARG A 59 11.30 29.79 13.98
CA ARG A 59 10.73 28.53 14.49
C ARG A 59 11.53 27.41 13.83
N SER A 60 12.23 26.64 14.64
CA SER A 60 13.02 25.52 14.14
C SER A 60 12.07 24.52 13.50
N SER A 61 12.15 24.37 12.18
CA SER A 61 11.37 23.34 11.46
C SER A 61 11.71 21.96 11.99
N THR A 62 10.69 21.12 12.14
CA THR A 62 10.85 19.71 12.55
C THR A 62 11.66 18.95 11.50
N SER A 63 12.61 18.11 11.92
CA SER A 63 13.31 17.25 10.97
C SER A 63 12.33 16.31 10.25
N TRP A 64 12.64 15.90 9.02
CA TRP A 64 11.74 15.04 8.26
C TRP A 64 11.46 13.68 8.96
N PRO A 65 12.46 12.95 9.52
CA PRO A 65 12.20 11.72 10.26
C PRO A 65 11.35 11.94 11.52
N ASP A 66 11.62 13.03 12.26
CA ASP A 66 10.85 13.35 13.48
C ASP A 66 9.40 13.69 13.14
N ALA A 67 9.14 14.42 12.06
CA ALA A 67 7.80 14.75 11.61
C ALA A 67 6.98 13.49 11.30
N ARG A 68 7.55 12.51 10.59
CA ARG A 68 6.92 11.20 10.35
C ARG A 68 6.65 10.44 11.65
N ALA A 69 7.62 10.43 12.57
CA ALA A 69 7.48 9.77 13.86
C ALA A 69 6.42 10.45 14.74
N ILE A 70 6.33 11.79 14.73
CA ILE A 70 5.27 12.54 15.43
C ILE A 70 3.90 12.19 14.83
N ALA A 71 3.77 12.17 13.51
CA ALA A 71 2.53 11.84 12.82
C ALA A 71 2.04 10.41 13.16
N ALA A 72 2.94 9.43 13.16
CA ALA A 72 2.62 8.06 13.56
C ALA A 72 2.15 7.98 15.01
N ARG A 73 2.84 8.66 15.95
CA ARG A 73 2.48 8.64 17.37
C ARG A 73 1.21 9.42 17.70
N ALA A 74 0.87 10.43 16.90
CA ALA A 74 -0.28 11.29 17.14
C ALA A 74 -1.60 10.50 17.23
N ALA A 75 -1.73 9.42 16.47
CA ALA A 75 -2.95 8.63 16.35
C ALA A 75 -3.00 7.36 17.23
N VAL A 76 -1.92 7.04 17.97
CA VAL A 76 -1.84 5.77 18.73
C VAL A 76 -2.97 5.62 19.76
N LYS A 77 -3.33 6.70 20.46
CA LYS A 77 -4.40 6.66 21.45
C LYS A 77 -5.76 6.44 20.81
N GLU A 78 -6.02 7.12 19.70
CA GLU A 78 -7.27 7.04 18.94
C GLU A 78 -7.45 5.66 18.32
N ALA A 79 -6.40 5.10 17.74
CA ALA A 79 -6.40 3.74 17.18
C ALA A 79 -6.71 2.68 18.26
N ALA A 80 -6.11 2.82 19.45
CA ALA A 80 -6.32 1.87 20.56
C ALA A 80 -7.74 1.89 21.15
N HIS A 81 -8.50 2.97 20.97
CA HIS A 81 -9.87 3.13 21.48
C HIS A 81 -10.94 2.91 20.40
N THR A 82 -10.55 2.59 19.18
CA THR A 82 -11.49 2.36 18.08
C THR A 82 -12.02 0.92 18.14
N ALA A 83 -13.33 0.75 18.33
CA ALA A 83 -13.96 -0.56 18.34
C ALA A 83 -13.83 -1.23 16.96
N PRO A 84 -13.61 -2.57 16.93
CA PRO A 84 -13.65 -3.34 15.68
C PRO A 84 -15.01 -3.24 14.99
N VAL A 85 -15.00 -3.34 13.66
CA VAL A 85 -16.21 -3.36 12.84
C VAL A 85 -16.28 -4.71 12.13
N MET A 86 -17.39 -5.43 12.33
CA MET A 86 -17.66 -6.65 11.56
C MET A 86 -17.97 -6.27 10.11
N ARG A 87 -17.32 -6.95 9.17
CA ARG A 87 -17.47 -6.72 7.73
C ARG A 87 -17.67 -8.03 7.00
N PRO A 88 -18.67 -8.13 6.13
CA PRO A 88 -18.81 -9.25 5.20
C PRO A 88 -17.49 -9.44 4.42
N LEU A 89 -17.14 -10.70 4.10
CA LEU A 89 -15.87 -11.02 3.43
C LEU A 89 -15.57 -10.14 2.20
N PRO A 90 -16.52 -9.90 1.27
CA PRO A 90 -16.22 -9.05 0.10
C PRO A 90 -15.86 -7.61 0.45
N GLU A 91 -16.42 -7.07 1.55
CA GLU A 91 -16.16 -5.70 2.00
C GLU A 91 -14.89 -5.57 2.85
N ALA A 92 -14.39 -6.68 3.39
CA ALA A 92 -13.21 -6.71 4.25
C ALA A 92 -11.89 -6.56 3.47
N LEU A 93 -11.90 -6.78 2.15
CA LEU A 93 -10.70 -6.70 1.31
C LEU A 93 -9.93 -5.38 1.49
N GLY A 94 -8.62 -5.49 1.67
CA GLY A 94 -7.73 -4.33 1.85
C GLY A 94 -7.85 -3.62 3.21
N GLN A 95 -8.65 -4.15 4.14
CA GLN A 95 -8.70 -3.72 5.54
C GLN A 95 -7.71 -4.55 6.37
N VAL A 96 -7.66 -4.31 7.66
CA VAL A 96 -6.75 -4.96 8.60
C VAL A 96 -7.58 -5.73 9.62
N LEU A 97 -7.17 -6.97 9.96
CA LEU A 97 -7.78 -7.75 11.03
C LEU A 97 -7.61 -7.03 12.37
N ALA A 98 -8.72 -6.76 13.05
CA ALA A 98 -8.72 -6.15 14.39
C ALA A 98 -8.49 -7.16 15.52
N ALA A 99 -8.69 -8.46 15.24
CA ALA A 99 -8.47 -9.57 16.17
C ALA A 99 -7.76 -10.72 15.44
N PRO A 100 -7.10 -11.64 16.18
CA PRO A 100 -6.56 -12.85 15.58
C PRO A 100 -7.66 -13.67 14.91
N LEU A 101 -7.35 -14.29 13.77
CA LEU A 101 -8.24 -15.23 13.08
C LEU A 101 -7.91 -16.65 13.56
N ALA A 102 -8.89 -17.36 14.10
CA ALA A 102 -8.78 -18.76 14.48
C ALA A 102 -9.70 -19.62 13.59
N ALA A 103 -9.34 -20.85 13.31
CA ALA A 103 -10.16 -21.75 12.53
C ALA A 103 -11.47 -22.08 13.28
N LEU A 104 -12.63 -21.90 12.66
CA LEU A 104 -13.93 -22.29 13.22
C LEU A 104 -14.24 -23.78 12.95
N THR A 105 -13.58 -24.36 11.97
CA THR A 105 -13.69 -25.78 11.60
C THR A 105 -12.32 -26.35 11.25
N ASP A 106 -12.22 -27.66 11.20
CA ASP A 106 -11.03 -28.34 10.68
C ASP A 106 -10.88 -28.10 9.18
N LEU A 107 -9.64 -28.04 8.67
CA LEU A 107 -9.34 -27.98 7.24
C LEU A 107 -8.41 -29.14 6.83
N PRO A 108 -8.87 -30.04 5.96
CA PRO A 108 -10.25 -30.19 5.50
C PRO A 108 -11.18 -30.65 6.64
N PRO A 109 -12.51 -30.42 6.55
CA PRO A 109 -13.45 -30.74 7.64
C PRO A 109 -13.70 -32.26 7.86
N PHE A 110 -13.34 -33.08 6.89
CA PHE A 110 -13.37 -34.53 6.89
C PHE A 110 -12.31 -35.11 5.97
N ASP A 111 -12.02 -36.40 6.04
CA ASP A 111 -11.10 -37.07 5.14
C ASP A 111 -11.61 -36.96 3.69
N THR A 112 -10.77 -36.53 2.76
CA THR A 112 -11.14 -36.34 1.36
C THR A 112 -10.16 -37.02 0.42
N SER A 113 -10.66 -37.46 -0.73
CA SER A 113 -9.78 -37.97 -1.78
C SER A 113 -8.94 -36.85 -2.37
N ALA A 114 -7.63 -37.07 -2.50
CA ALA A 114 -6.73 -36.16 -3.16
C ALA A 114 -6.76 -36.29 -4.70
N MET A 115 -7.26 -37.39 -5.22
CA MET A 115 -7.24 -37.78 -6.64
C MET A 115 -8.56 -38.43 -7.07
N ASP A 116 -8.81 -38.43 -8.39
CA ASP A 116 -9.85 -39.23 -8.99
C ASP A 116 -9.39 -40.69 -9.11
N GLY A 117 -10.28 -41.63 -8.75
CA GLY A 117 -9.92 -43.03 -8.79
C GLY A 117 -10.87 -43.95 -8.03
N TRP A 118 -10.33 -44.82 -7.19
CA TRP A 118 -11.09 -45.75 -6.36
C TRP A 118 -10.68 -45.64 -4.90
N ALA A 119 -11.66 -45.48 -4.04
CA ALA A 119 -11.52 -45.68 -2.59
C ALA A 119 -11.44 -47.18 -2.30
N LEU A 120 -10.41 -47.59 -1.58
CA LEU A 120 -10.08 -48.99 -1.33
C LEU A 120 -10.20 -49.31 0.15
N ALA A 121 -10.84 -50.45 0.52
CA ALA A 121 -10.83 -50.97 1.87
C ALA A 121 -9.99 -52.24 1.95
N GLY A 122 -8.97 -52.26 2.82
CA GLY A 122 -8.08 -53.39 3.04
C GLY A 122 -7.16 -53.75 1.85
N PRO A 123 -6.50 -54.92 1.89
CA PRO A 123 -5.61 -55.37 0.83
C PRO A 123 -6.36 -55.83 -0.42
N GLY A 124 -5.73 -55.67 -1.60
CA GLY A 124 -6.28 -56.09 -2.89
C GLY A 124 -6.05 -57.56 -3.23
N PRO A 125 -6.66 -58.07 -4.33
CA PRO A 125 -7.54 -57.33 -5.26
C PRO A 125 -8.91 -57.01 -4.61
N TRP A 126 -9.59 -55.95 -5.12
CA TRP A 126 -10.82 -55.41 -4.52
C TRP A 126 -12.05 -55.71 -5.39
N ARG A 127 -13.16 -56.04 -4.75
CA ARG A 127 -14.44 -56.26 -5.42
C ARG A 127 -15.10 -54.93 -5.77
N LEU A 128 -15.50 -54.78 -7.03
CA LEU A 128 -16.28 -53.64 -7.50
C LEU A 128 -17.77 -53.84 -7.26
N PRO A 129 -18.58 -52.79 -7.07
CA PRO A 129 -20.05 -52.91 -7.00
C PRO A 129 -20.56 -53.52 -8.31
N THR A 130 -21.38 -54.54 -8.21
CA THR A 130 -22.11 -55.08 -9.36
C THR A 130 -23.29 -54.16 -9.63
N GLY A 131 -23.34 -53.50 -10.82
CA GLY A 131 -24.43 -52.60 -11.19
C GLY A 131 -25.78 -53.27 -11.07
N GLY A 132 -26.61 -52.79 -10.13
CA GLY A 132 -28.02 -53.16 -9.99
C GLY A 132 -28.89 -52.37 -10.96
N THR A 133 -29.90 -52.98 -11.54
CA THR A 133 -30.90 -52.30 -12.38
C THR A 133 -32.10 -51.85 -11.52
N GLY A 134 -31.90 -50.92 -10.58
CA GLY A 134 -32.99 -50.43 -9.72
C GLY A 134 -32.57 -49.32 -8.77
N ASP A 135 -33.52 -48.54 -8.26
CA ASP A 135 -33.40 -47.44 -7.31
C ASP A 135 -32.94 -47.92 -5.89
N THR A 136 -31.79 -48.53 -5.79
CA THR A 136 -31.23 -49.04 -4.54
C THR A 136 -29.91 -48.40 -4.22
N GLU A 137 -29.49 -48.41 -2.94
CA GLU A 137 -28.17 -47.89 -2.48
C GLU A 137 -26.98 -48.56 -3.22
N GLU A 138 -27.18 -49.69 -3.90
CA GLU A 138 -26.19 -50.36 -4.74
C GLU A 138 -26.00 -49.64 -6.11
N ASP A 139 -27.07 -49.03 -6.63
CA ASP A 139 -27.03 -48.27 -7.88
C ASP A 139 -26.29 -46.94 -7.70
N ASP A 140 -26.46 -46.27 -6.56
CA ASP A 140 -25.71 -45.07 -6.21
C ASP A 140 -24.21 -45.35 -6.06
N ARG A 141 -23.84 -46.52 -5.54
CA ARG A 141 -22.44 -46.96 -5.45
C ARG A 141 -21.81 -47.24 -6.83
N ALA A 142 -22.60 -47.64 -7.81
CA ALA A 142 -22.10 -47.86 -9.17
C ALA A 142 -21.71 -46.57 -9.87
N HIS A 143 -22.32 -45.42 -9.52
CA HIS A 143 -22.03 -44.12 -10.07
C HIS A 143 -20.81 -43.44 -9.41
N GLY A 144 -20.35 -43.93 -8.26
CA GLY A 144 -19.20 -43.42 -7.52
C GLY A 144 -19.53 -42.25 -6.58
N ILE A 145 -18.59 -41.94 -5.69
CA ILE A 145 -18.72 -40.90 -4.67
C ILE A 145 -18.24 -39.59 -5.21
N LEU A 146 -19.13 -38.59 -5.31
CA LEU A 146 -18.85 -37.26 -5.79
C LEU A 146 -18.68 -36.28 -4.63
N ALA A 147 -17.92 -35.18 -4.87
CA ALA A 147 -17.80 -34.09 -3.91
C ALA A 147 -19.17 -33.42 -3.70
N GLY A 148 -19.47 -33.04 -2.45
CA GLY A 148 -20.72 -32.36 -2.09
C GLY A 148 -21.91 -33.29 -1.83
N HIS A 149 -21.72 -34.59 -1.95
CA HIS A 149 -22.74 -35.59 -1.53
C HIS A 149 -22.58 -35.98 -0.07
N ASP A 150 -23.68 -36.44 0.53
CA ASP A 150 -23.75 -36.83 1.93
C ASP A 150 -22.88 -38.07 2.26
N GLU A 151 -22.90 -38.46 3.52
CA GLU A 151 -22.05 -39.50 4.07
C GLU A 151 -22.24 -40.86 3.34
N ALA A 152 -21.20 -41.26 2.62
CA ALA A 152 -21.20 -42.56 1.97
C ALA A 152 -21.19 -43.68 3.03
N ALA A 153 -21.95 -44.75 2.78
CA ALA A 153 -21.97 -45.92 3.66
C ALA A 153 -20.56 -46.52 3.83
N PRO A 154 -20.24 -47.11 4.98
CA PRO A 154 -18.95 -47.76 5.21
C PRO A 154 -18.59 -48.74 4.09
N LEU A 155 -17.35 -48.70 3.61
CA LEU A 155 -16.85 -49.61 2.60
C LEU A 155 -16.35 -50.90 3.29
N PRO A 156 -16.89 -52.09 2.99
CA PRO A 156 -16.43 -53.34 3.56
C PRO A 156 -14.98 -53.68 3.10
N ASP A 157 -14.26 -54.40 3.93
CA ASP A 157 -12.92 -54.90 3.59
C ASP A 157 -12.92 -55.73 2.29
N GLY A 158 -11.88 -55.57 1.47
CA GLY A 158 -11.77 -56.20 0.16
C GLY A 158 -12.64 -55.56 -0.94
N HIS A 159 -13.26 -54.39 -0.70
CA HIS A 159 -14.09 -53.70 -1.69
C HIS A 159 -13.46 -52.38 -2.15
N ALA A 160 -13.84 -51.95 -3.35
CA ALA A 160 -13.49 -50.65 -3.91
C ALA A 160 -14.73 -49.95 -4.49
N VAL A 161 -14.73 -48.65 -4.46
CA VAL A 161 -15.78 -47.81 -5.06
C VAL A 161 -15.14 -46.60 -5.76
N ARG A 162 -15.69 -46.17 -6.88
CA ARG A 162 -15.23 -44.97 -7.55
C ARG A 162 -15.35 -43.75 -6.65
N ILE A 163 -14.35 -42.87 -6.66
CA ILE A 163 -14.33 -41.66 -5.87
C ILE A 163 -13.73 -40.53 -6.68
N ALA A 164 -14.36 -39.36 -6.62
CA ALA A 164 -13.85 -38.13 -7.23
C ALA A 164 -12.94 -37.36 -6.28
N THR A 165 -12.04 -36.57 -6.83
CA THR A 165 -11.18 -35.61 -6.09
C THR A 165 -12.03 -34.69 -5.22
N GLY A 166 -11.68 -34.54 -3.95
CA GLY A 166 -12.41 -33.73 -2.97
C GLY A 166 -13.64 -34.37 -2.37
N ALA A 167 -14.04 -35.55 -2.85
CA ALA A 167 -15.15 -36.32 -2.25
C ALA A 167 -14.76 -36.84 -0.88
N ARG A 168 -15.75 -36.92 0.02
CA ARG A 168 -15.57 -37.47 1.36
C ARG A 168 -15.23 -38.96 1.28
N VAL A 169 -14.16 -39.33 1.96
CA VAL A 169 -13.73 -40.74 2.04
C VAL A 169 -14.64 -41.52 2.97
N PRO A 170 -15.24 -42.64 2.52
CA PRO A 170 -16.08 -43.47 3.37
C PRO A 170 -15.34 -44.08 4.56
N PRO A 171 -16.02 -44.36 5.67
CA PRO A 171 -15.45 -45.15 6.74
C PRO A 171 -15.00 -46.54 6.26
N GLY A 172 -13.84 -46.99 6.74
CA GLY A 172 -13.24 -48.28 6.36
C GLY A 172 -12.25 -48.18 5.18
N VAL A 173 -12.23 -47.08 4.45
CA VAL A 173 -11.26 -46.89 3.38
C VAL A 173 -9.84 -46.71 3.93
N THR A 174 -8.90 -47.41 3.32
CA THR A 174 -7.49 -47.43 3.73
C THR A 174 -6.56 -46.68 2.77
N ALA A 175 -6.98 -46.49 1.51
CA ALA A 175 -6.23 -45.76 0.51
C ALA A 175 -7.13 -45.35 -0.66
N VAL A 176 -6.66 -44.40 -1.48
CA VAL A 176 -7.23 -44.10 -2.79
C VAL A 176 -6.23 -44.53 -3.87
N LEU A 177 -6.71 -45.34 -4.82
CA LEU A 177 -5.96 -45.74 -6.01
C LEU A 177 -6.33 -44.81 -7.18
N ARG A 178 -5.38 -44.15 -7.78
CA ARG A 178 -5.63 -43.25 -8.92
C ARG A 178 -6.18 -44.02 -10.12
N SER A 179 -7.01 -43.35 -10.92
CA SER A 179 -7.66 -43.94 -12.11
C SER A 179 -6.66 -44.60 -13.05
N GLU A 180 -5.49 -43.99 -13.25
CA GLU A 180 -4.46 -44.47 -14.16
C GLU A 180 -3.70 -45.71 -13.68
N TYR A 181 -3.83 -46.07 -12.39
CA TYR A 181 -3.10 -47.20 -11.78
C TYR A 181 -3.98 -48.38 -11.43
N GLY A 182 -5.30 -48.27 -11.65
CA GLY A 182 -6.25 -49.33 -11.44
C GLY A 182 -6.75 -49.94 -12.75
N THR A 183 -6.89 -51.24 -12.81
CA THR A 183 -7.47 -51.98 -13.94
C THR A 183 -8.70 -52.72 -13.51
N ASP A 184 -9.85 -52.34 -14.07
CA ASP A 184 -11.09 -53.14 -14.01
C ASP A 184 -11.04 -54.17 -15.16
N ALA A 185 -10.88 -55.45 -14.84
CA ALA A 185 -10.78 -56.50 -15.84
C ALA A 185 -12.15 -56.89 -16.41
N GLY A 186 -13.25 -56.31 -15.96
CA GLY A 186 -14.63 -56.65 -16.39
C GLY A 186 -15.17 -57.92 -15.73
N ASP A 187 -14.46 -58.48 -14.76
CA ASP A 187 -14.83 -59.65 -13.97
C ASP A 187 -15.40 -59.29 -12.57
N GLY A 188 -15.58 -57.96 -12.33
CA GLY A 188 -16.01 -57.41 -11.05
C GLY A 188 -14.89 -57.19 -10.03
N TRP A 189 -13.62 -57.27 -10.47
CA TRP A 189 -12.46 -57.07 -9.63
C TRP A 189 -11.57 -55.92 -10.13
N LEU A 190 -11.12 -55.14 -9.17
CA LEU A 190 -10.12 -54.06 -9.39
C LEU A 190 -8.72 -54.57 -9.01
N HIS A 191 -7.79 -54.42 -9.92
CA HIS A 191 -6.38 -54.73 -9.71
C HIS A 191 -5.54 -53.46 -9.75
N ALA A 192 -4.64 -53.29 -8.77
CA ALA A 192 -3.64 -52.24 -8.83
C ALA A 192 -2.49 -52.62 -9.78
N SER A 193 -1.91 -51.63 -10.46
CA SER A 193 -0.73 -51.82 -11.26
C SER A 193 0.44 -52.33 -10.40
N PRO A 194 1.13 -53.42 -10.81
CA PRO A 194 2.30 -53.91 -10.06
C PRO A 194 3.42 -52.89 -9.90
N ALA A 195 3.50 -51.92 -10.83
CA ALA A 195 4.50 -50.84 -10.79
C ALA A 195 4.13 -49.76 -9.73
N HIS A 196 2.90 -49.76 -9.24
CA HIS A 196 2.40 -48.75 -8.28
C HIS A 196 1.66 -49.48 -7.14
N PRO A 197 2.41 -50.06 -6.19
CA PRO A 197 1.81 -50.74 -5.05
C PRO A 197 1.05 -49.73 -4.17
N VAL A 198 -0.11 -50.12 -3.71
CA VAL A 198 -0.96 -49.28 -2.84
C VAL A 198 -0.38 -49.22 -1.43
N VAL A 199 -0.25 -48.01 -0.90
CA VAL A 199 0.26 -47.74 0.44
C VAL A 199 -0.89 -47.23 1.33
N LEU A 200 -0.91 -47.63 2.58
CA LEU A 200 -1.90 -47.15 3.58
C LEU A 200 -1.88 -45.61 3.68
N GLY A 201 -3.04 -44.98 3.59
CA GLY A 201 -3.21 -43.53 3.62
C GLY A 201 -2.92 -42.83 2.31
N GLN A 202 -2.54 -43.57 1.25
CA GLN A 202 -2.21 -43.00 -0.06
C GLN A 202 -3.38 -42.20 -0.61
N ASP A 203 -3.04 -40.98 -1.13
CA ASP A 203 -3.97 -40.03 -1.77
C ASP A 203 -5.25 -39.71 -0.94
N ILE A 204 -5.16 -39.80 0.38
CA ILE A 204 -6.17 -39.32 1.35
C ILE A 204 -5.64 -38.03 2.01
N ARG A 205 -6.40 -36.94 1.90
CA ARG A 205 -6.20 -35.75 2.72
C ARG A 205 -6.96 -35.94 4.01
N THR A 206 -6.25 -36.08 5.11
CA THR A 206 -6.86 -36.32 6.42
C THR A 206 -7.51 -35.06 6.98
N ARG A 207 -8.62 -35.24 7.69
CA ARG A 207 -9.31 -34.20 8.44
C ARG A 207 -8.32 -33.39 9.31
N GLY A 208 -8.37 -32.06 9.21
CA GLY A 208 -7.51 -31.17 9.99
C GLY A 208 -6.03 -31.24 9.61
N GLN A 209 -5.70 -31.68 8.38
CA GLN A 209 -4.32 -31.76 7.90
C GLN A 209 -3.68 -30.36 7.81
N GLU A 210 -4.43 -29.32 7.44
CA GLU A 210 -3.96 -27.94 7.36
C GLU A 210 -4.07 -27.23 8.71
N CYS A 211 -5.25 -27.27 9.33
CA CYS A 211 -5.49 -26.76 10.67
C CYS A 211 -6.69 -27.43 11.33
N ARG A 212 -6.72 -27.40 12.65
CA ARG A 212 -7.85 -27.86 13.45
C ARG A 212 -8.69 -26.68 13.96
N SER A 213 -9.95 -26.94 14.24
CA SER A 213 -10.82 -25.96 14.89
C SER A 213 -10.17 -25.41 16.16
N GLY A 214 -10.11 -24.06 16.27
CA GLY A 214 -9.45 -23.34 17.36
C GLY A 214 -7.98 -22.98 17.10
N ASP A 215 -7.34 -23.53 16.07
CA ASP A 215 -5.96 -23.15 15.73
C ASP A 215 -5.93 -21.70 15.27
N GLN A 216 -4.94 -20.92 15.75
CA GLN A 216 -4.73 -19.55 15.29
C GLN A 216 -4.12 -19.56 13.88
N LEU A 217 -4.85 -19.01 12.91
CA LEU A 217 -4.43 -18.93 11.51
C LEU A 217 -3.60 -17.68 11.23
N LEU A 218 -4.09 -16.51 11.68
CA LEU A 218 -3.48 -15.22 11.41
C LEU A 218 -3.53 -14.32 12.64
N PRO A 219 -2.51 -13.50 12.90
CA PRO A 219 -2.53 -12.54 14.01
C PRO A 219 -3.40 -11.32 13.67
N ALA A 220 -3.83 -10.59 14.71
CA ALA A 220 -4.34 -9.23 14.55
C ALA A 220 -3.31 -8.35 13.84
N GLY A 221 -3.77 -7.33 13.10
CA GLY A 221 -2.89 -6.47 12.30
C GLY A 221 -2.56 -7.02 10.91
N THR A 222 -3.01 -8.23 10.56
CA THR A 222 -2.83 -8.80 9.22
C THR A 222 -3.67 -8.04 8.19
N LEU A 223 -3.05 -7.66 7.07
CA LEU A 223 -3.76 -7.08 5.92
C LEU A 223 -4.61 -8.16 5.24
N ILE A 224 -5.89 -7.87 5.05
CA ILE A 224 -6.83 -8.79 4.39
C ILE A 224 -6.62 -8.73 2.88
N THR A 225 -5.89 -9.73 2.37
CA THR A 225 -5.65 -9.97 0.94
C THR A 225 -6.70 -10.93 0.37
N PRO A 226 -6.77 -11.15 -0.95
CA PRO A 226 -7.62 -12.19 -1.53
C PRO A 226 -7.36 -13.59 -0.96
N ALA A 227 -6.09 -13.92 -0.66
CA ALA A 227 -5.73 -15.19 -0.04
C ALA A 227 -6.26 -15.31 1.40
N VAL A 228 -6.20 -14.23 2.18
CA VAL A 228 -6.78 -14.17 3.53
C VAL A 228 -8.30 -14.34 3.50
N LEU A 229 -8.99 -13.75 2.50
CA LEU A 229 -10.44 -13.97 2.32
C LEU A 229 -10.76 -15.44 2.03
N GLY A 230 -9.97 -16.08 1.15
CA GLY A 230 -10.14 -17.51 0.84
C GLY A 230 -9.92 -18.40 2.07
N LEU A 231 -8.85 -18.13 2.84
CA LEU A 231 -8.56 -18.86 4.08
C LEU A 231 -9.66 -18.66 5.12
N ALA A 232 -10.14 -17.42 5.30
CA ALA A 232 -11.23 -17.11 6.24
C ALA A 232 -12.53 -17.83 5.86
N ALA A 233 -12.91 -17.80 4.58
CA ALA A 233 -14.08 -18.52 4.08
C ALA A 233 -13.95 -20.04 4.31
N ALA A 234 -12.81 -20.64 3.98
CA ALA A 234 -12.55 -22.05 4.21
C ALA A 234 -12.58 -22.40 5.71
N ALA A 235 -12.12 -21.50 6.58
CA ALA A 235 -12.13 -21.64 8.03
C ALA A 235 -13.52 -21.39 8.66
N GLY A 236 -14.57 -21.04 7.87
CA GLY A 236 -15.96 -20.94 8.31
C GLY A 236 -16.45 -19.52 8.61
N TYR A 237 -15.77 -18.47 8.15
CA TYR A 237 -16.18 -17.09 8.38
C TYR A 237 -17.03 -16.54 7.24
N ASP A 238 -18.11 -15.84 7.57
CA ASP A 238 -18.89 -14.99 6.66
C ASP A 238 -18.52 -13.51 6.80
N GLU A 239 -18.07 -13.10 7.99
CA GLU A 239 -17.68 -11.76 8.35
C GLU A 239 -16.35 -11.75 9.12
N LEU A 240 -15.58 -10.68 9.01
CA LEU A 240 -14.32 -10.50 9.73
C LEU A 240 -14.35 -9.27 10.64
N PRO A 241 -13.75 -9.34 11.83
CA PRO A 241 -13.50 -8.17 12.68
C PRO A 241 -12.38 -7.34 12.05
N THR A 242 -12.71 -6.15 11.55
CA THR A 242 -11.76 -5.25 10.88
C THR A 242 -11.51 -3.99 11.69
N VAL A 243 -10.31 -3.41 11.53
CA VAL A 243 -10.02 -2.06 12.03
C VAL A 243 -10.87 -1.06 11.26
N ARG A 244 -11.59 -0.19 11.96
CA ARG A 244 -12.44 0.84 11.34
C ARG A 244 -11.59 1.78 10.47
N ARG A 245 -12.04 2.05 9.26
CA ARG A 245 -11.40 3.05 8.39
C ARG A 245 -11.62 4.45 8.94
N PRO A 246 -10.56 5.28 9.09
CA PRO A 246 -10.72 6.67 9.50
C PRO A 246 -11.48 7.46 8.42
N ARG A 247 -12.47 8.25 8.84
CA ARG A 247 -13.18 9.17 7.95
C ARG A 247 -12.35 10.41 7.71
N VAL A 248 -12.13 10.76 6.45
CA VAL A 248 -11.32 11.90 6.04
C VAL A 248 -12.15 12.86 5.19
N GLU A 249 -12.08 14.13 5.51
CA GLU A 249 -12.64 15.23 4.71
C GLU A 249 -11.50 16.05 4.11
N VAL A 250 -11.60 16.35 2.81
CA VAL A 250 -10.62 17.16 2.08
C VAL A 250 -11.20 18.55 1.83
N LEU A 251 -10.48 19.58 2.26
CA LEU A 251 -10.83 20.99 2.06
C LEU A 251 -9.81 21.64 1.11
N VAL A 252 -10.26 22.01 -0.07
CA VAL A 252 -9.44 22.65 -1.10
C VAL A 252 -9.60 24.16 -0.99
N LEU A 253 -8.50 24.85 -0.67
CA LEU A 253 -8.43 26.30 -0.50
C LEU A 253 -7.79 26.94 -1.73
N GLY A 254 -8.30 28.07 -2.17
CA GLY A 254 -7.77 28.86 -3.28
C GLY A 254 -8.86 29.35 -4.23
N ASP A 255 -9.10 30.67 -4.27
CA ASP A 255 -10.06 31.31 -5.17
C ASP A 255 -9.58 31.31 -6.64
N GLU A 256 -8.26 31.16 -6.83
CA GLU A 256 -7.63 31.04 -8.16
C GLU A 256 -7.87 29.70 -8.84
N LEU A 257 -8.44 28.71 -8.14
CA LEU A 257 -8.56 27.35 -8.64
C LEU A 257 -9.82 27.16 -9.51
N LEU A 258 -9.69 26.54 -10.68
CA LEU A 258 -10.77 26.15 -11.56
C LEU A 258 -11.10 24.66 -11.39
N THR A 259 -12.40 24.31 -11.37
CA THR A 259 -12.84 22.90 -11.33
C THR A 259 -12.83 22.24 -12.69
N GLU A 260 -13.01 23.01 -13.76
CA GLU A 260 -13.08 22.52 -15.14
C GLU A 260 -12.50 23.55 -16.12
N GLY A 261 -12.26 23.15 -17.34
CA GLY A 261 -11.76 24.00 -18.41
C GLY A 261 -10.25 24.27 -18.34
N LEU A 262 -9.80 25.15 -19.22
CA LEU A 262 -8.42 25.58 -19.33
C LEU A 262 -8.15 26.80 -18.44
N PRO A 263 -6.91 26.99 -17.96
CA PRO A 263 -6.51 28.19 -17.24
C PRO A 263 -6.84 29.49 -18.02
N HIS A 264 -7.39 30.48 -17.31
CA HIS A 264 -7.73 31.81 -17.87
C HIS A 264 -7.79 32.86 -16.76
N ASP A 265 -7.63 34.11 -17.08
CA ASP A 265 -7.77 35.28 -16.18
C ASP A 265 -7.02 35.13 -14.85
N GLY A 266 -5.77 34.62 -14.90
CA GLY A 266 -4.95 34.38 -13.72
C GLY A 266 -5.35 33.16 -12.86
N ARG A 267 -6.42 32.47 -13.22
CA ARG A 267 -6.86 31.23 -12.56
C ARG A 267 -6.17 30.01 -13.13
N ILE A 268 -5.90 29.03 -12.26
CA ILE A 268 -5.25 27.78 -12.62
C ILE A 268 -6.18 26.59 -12.39
N ARG A 269 -5.91 25.47 -13.07
CA ARG A 269 -6.68 24.25 -12.89
C ARG A 269 -6.33 23.58 -11.56
N ASP A 270 -7.35 23.26 -10.75
CA ASP A 270 -7.18 22.47 -9.53
C ASP A 270 -6.63 21.08 -9.87
N ALA A 271 -5.44 20.77 -9.38
CA ALA A 271 -4.80 19.48 -9.52
C ALA A 271 -4.89 18.63 -8.24
N LEU A 272 -5.05 19.27 -7.08
CA LEU A 272 -5.06 18.60 -5.77
C LEU A 272 -6.42 18.02 -5.40
N GLY A 273 -7.50 18.71 -5.72
CA GLY A 273 -8.86 18.22 -5.48
C GLY A 273 -9.11 16.82 -6.04
N PRO A 274 -8.86 16.56 -7.33
CA PRO A 274 -9.01 15.23 -7.92
C PRO A 274 -7.96 14.21 -7.44
N MET A 275 -6.78 14.65 -6.94
CA MET A 275 -5.66 13.77 -6.58
C MET A 275 -5.72 13.29 -5.13
N VAL A 276 -5.98 14.18 -4.18
CA VAL A 276 -5.80 13.90 -2.75
C VAL A 276 -6.81 12.85 -2.24
N GLY A 277 -8.06 12.93 -2.65
CA GLY A 277 -9.08 11.96 -2.24
C GLY A 277 -8.75 10.51 -2.60
N PRO A 278 -8.47 10.19 -3.88
CA PRO A 278 -7.99 8.85 -4.29
C PRO A 278 -6.72 8.41 -3.55
N TRP A 279 -5.78 9.31 -3.32
CA TRP A 279 -4.55 9.01 -2.56
C TRP A 279 -4.86 8.52 -1.14
N LEU A 280 -5.73 9.26 -0.43
CA LEU A 280 -6.13 8.91 0.93
C LEU A 280 -6.90 7.59 1.00
N ARG A 281 -7.76 7.30 -0.02
CA ARG A 281 -8.44 6.00 -0.13
C ARG A 281 -7.45 4.85 -0.30
N ALA A 282 -6.42 5.03 -1.12
CA ALA A 282 -5.36 4.03 -1.30
C ALA A 282 -4.58 3.78 0.01
N LEU A 283 -4.46 4.78 0.89
CA LEU A 283 -3.93 4.64 2.24
C LEU A 283 -4.92 3.98 3.24
N GLY A 284 -6.11 3.61 2.80
CA GLY A 284 -7.12 2.91 3.61
C GLY A 284 -8.14 3.82 4.30
N ALA A 285 -8.15 5.11 4.00
CA ALA A 285 -9.14 6.03 4.56
C ALA A 285 -10.50 5.93 3.85
N GLU A 286 -11.58 6.26 4.57
CA GLU A 286 -12.90 6.54 4.01
C GLU A 286 -13.01 8.06 3.76
N VAL A 287 -12.90 8.48 2.50
CA VAL A 287 -13.01 9.89 2.14
C VAL A 287 -14.48 10.26 2.00
N SER A 288 -15.00 11.02 2.97
CA SER A 288 -16.40 11.44 3.03
C SER A 288 -16.76 12.52 2.01
N GLY A 289 -15.77 13.30 1.54
CA GLY A 289 -15.97 14.34 0.54
C GLY A 289 -14.72 15.16 0.28
N THR A 290 -14.75 15.88 -0.84
CA THR A 290 -13.79 16.94 -1.17
C THR A 290 -14.60 18.22 -1.38
N ARG A 291 -14.42 19.20 -0.51
CA ARG A 291 -15.08 20.50 -0.60
C ARG A 291 -14.09 21.58 -0.97
N ARG A 292 -14.53 22.49 -1.83
CA ARG A 292 -13.80 23.71 -2.09
C ARG A 292 -14.33 24.81 -1.20
N LEU A 293 -13.44 25.62 -0.68
CA LEU A 293 -13.74 26.78 0.14
C LEU A 293 -13.12 28.02 -0.49
N THR A 294 -13.77 29.16 -0.28
CA THR A 294 -13.20 30.48 -0.54
C THR A 294 -12.08 30.77 0.45
N ASP A 295 -11.14 31.65 0.06
CA ASP A 295 -10.06 32.12 0.93
C ASP A 295 -10.56 33.11 2.00
N GLU A 296 -11.65 32.75 2.69
CA GLU A 296 -12.26 33.50 3.76
C GLU A 296 -12.03 32.81 5.12
N ALA A 297 -11.52 33.55 6.10
CA ALA A 297 -11.17 33.03 7.42
C ALA A 297 -12.34 32.32 8.14
N ASP A 298 -13.56 32.89 8.06
CA ASP A 298 -14.74 32.33 8.71
C ASP A 298 -15.25 31.08 7.98
N ALA A 299 -15.14 31.01 6.65
CA ALA A 299 -15.49 29.83 5.88
C ALA A 299 -14.57 28.64 6.22
N VAL A 300 -13.25 28.87 6.29
CA VAL A 300 -12.27 27.85 6.69
C VAL A 300 -12.51 27.40 8.13
N TYR A 301 -12.74 28.34 9.05
CA TYR A 301 -13.04 28.01 10.44
C TYR A 301 -14.32 27.16 10.57
N ALA A 302 -15.42 27.59 9.95
CA ALA A 302 -16.70 26.89 10.01
C ALA A 302 -16.58 25.47 9.43
N ALA A 303 -15.84 25.31 8.33
CA ALA A 303 -15.62 24.01 7.71
C ALA A 303 -14.83 23.05 8.62
N VAL A 304 -13.73 23.50 9.21
CA VAL A 304 -12.91 22.67 10.11
C VAL A 304 -13.65 22.38 11.44
N ALA A 305 -14.30 23.37 12.02
CA ALA A 305 -15.07 23.21 13.26
C ALA A 305 -16.25 22.24 13.08
N GLY A 306 -17.01 22.41 12.00
CA GLY A 306 -18.20 21.61 11.68
C GLY A 306 -17.92 20.20 11.11
N SER A 307 -16.68 19.90 10.71
CA SER A 307 -16.35 18.59 10.15
C SER A 307 -16.60 17.45 11.13
N SER A 308 -17.20 16.36 10.67
CA SER A 308 -17.40 15.13 11.44
C SER A 308 -16.30 14.10 11.19
N ALA A 309 -15.31 14.42 10.36
CA ALA A 309 -14.22 13.52 10.00
C ALA A 309 -13.22 13.31 11.16
N ASP A 310 -12.60 12.15 11.20
CA ASP A 310 -11.50 11.83 12.12
C ASP A 310 -10.23 12.62 11.74
N VAL A 311 -10.06 12.85 10.42
CA VAL A 311 -8.96 13.64 9.88
C VAL A 311 -9.49 14.64 8.85
N VAL A 312 -9.14 15.92 9.03
CA VAL A 312 -9.37 16.96 8.03
C VAL A 312 -8.06 17.21 7.29
N VAL A 313 -8.11 17.21 5.95
CA VAL A 313 -6.95 17.51 5.11
C VAL A 313 -7.23 18.81 4.37
N THR A 314 -6.36 19.83 4.53
CA THR A 314 -6.45 21.05 3.74
C THR A 314 -5.39 21.07 2.64
N THR A 315 -5.70 21.65 1.49
CA THR A 315 -4.71 21.92 0.44
C THR A 315 -4.59 23.43 0.25
N GLY A 316 -3.39 23.96 0.42
CA GLY A 316 -3.16 25.42 0.47
C GLY A 316 -3.36 26.00 1.88
N GLY A 317 -3.14 27.30 2.01
CA GLY A 317 -3.30 28.03 3.26
C GLY A 317 -2.36 27.66 4.40
N THR A 318 -1.22 27.03 4.12
CA THR A 318 -0.24 26.57 5.12
C THR A 318 1.04 27.41 5.18
N ALA A 319 1.21 28.38 4.29
CA ALA A 319 2.35 29.30 4.29
C ALA A 319 2.04 30.53 5.18
N ALA A 320 3.04 31.24 5.67
CA ALA A 320 2.86 32.44 6.48
C ALA A 320 2.49 33.68 5.63
N GLY A 321 1.49 33.55 4.76
CA GLY A 321 0.99 34.63 3.89
C GLY A 321 -0.25 35.34 4.44
N PRO A 322 -0.62 36.50 3.91
CA PRO A 322 -1.78 37.25 4.36
C PRO A 322 -3.13 36.55 4.10
N LEU A 323 -3.17 35.58 3.17
CA LEU A 323 -4.35 34.76 2.85
C LEU A 323 -4.26 33.37 3.49
N ASP A 324 -3.39 33.18 4.48
CA ASP A 324 -3.21 31.90 5.16
C ASP A 324 -4.15 31.82 6.36
N HIS A 325 -5.26 31.13 6.20
CA HIS A 325 -6.29 31.01 7.22
C HIS A 325 -6.22 29.75 8.08
N VAL A 326 -5.31 28.80 7.77
CA VAL A 326 -5.22 27.55 8.54
C VAL A 326 -4.66 27.79 9.94
N HIS A 327 -3.55 28.50 10.08
CA HIS A 327 -2.98 28.82 11.40
C HIS A 327 -3.92 29.68 12.28
N PRO A 328 -4.56 30.74 11.78
CA PRO A 328 -5.59 31.45 12.54
C PRO A 328 -6.76 30.55 12.97
N THR A 329 -7.22 29.67 12.10
CA THR A 329 -8.28 28.70 12.39
C THR A 329 -7.87 27.76 13.53
N LEU A 330 -6.65 27.18 13.47
CA LEU A 330 -6.15 26.29 14.52
C LEU A 330 -6.05 26.99 15.87
N ARG A 331 -5.59 28.25 15.90
CA ARG A 331 -5.55 29.05 17.13
C ARG A 331 -6.96 29.31 17.69
N ARG A 332 -7.92 29.68 16.81
CA ARG A 332 -9.32 29.93 17.21
C ARG A 332 -9.99 28.66 17.77
N LEU A 333 -9.62 27.49 17.26
CA LEU A 333 -10.10 26.21 17.75
C LEU A 333 -9.35 25.70 18.98
N SER A 334 -8.31 26.42 19.45
CA SER A 334 -7.43 25.94 20.53
C SER A 334 -6.82 24.57 20.20
N ALA A 335 -6.50 24.34 18.93
CA ALA A 335 -5.89 23.11 18.47
C ALA A 335 -4.42 23.02 18.91
N GLU A 336 -3.97 21.82 19.23
CA GLU A 336 -2.57 21.54 19.55
C GLU A 336 -1.78 21.35 18.24
N LEU A 337 -0.85 22.25 17.95
CA LEU A 337 0.02 22.16 16.78
C LEU A 337 1.16 21.19 17.06
N LEU A 338 1.14 20.02 16.43
CA LEU A 338 2.10 18.94 16.63
C LEU A 338 3.34 19.08 15.74
N VAL A 339 3.13 19.54 14.50
CA VAL A 339 4.20 19.83 13.53
C VAL A 339 3.84 21.16 12.86
N ASP A 340 4.78 22.10 12.83
CA ASP A 340 4.66 23.41 12.17
C ASP A 340 5.88 23.64 11.28
N GLY A 341 5.76 23.21 10.03
CA GLY A 341 6.87 23.20 9.09
C GLY A 341 7.85 22.03 9.28
N VAL A 342 8.27 21.47 8.17
CA VAL A 342 9.19 20.33 8.12
C VAL A 342 10.43 20.69 7.30
N ALA A 343 11.59 20.24 7.74
CA ALA A 343 12.86 20.41 7.03
C ALA A 343 12.92 19.46 5.81
N VAL A 344 12.02 19.69 4.84
CA VAL A 344 11.88 18.88 3.60
C VAL A 344 11.68 19.76 2.36
N ARG A 345 12.17 19.33 1.23
CA ARG A 345 12.00 19.96 -0.09
C ARG A 345 11.55 18.95 -1.15
N PRO A 346 10.46 19.28 -1.89
CA PRO A 346 9.48 20.34 -1.63
C PRO A 346 8.60 20.03 -0.43
N GLY A 347 7.86 21.02 0.10
CA GLY A 347 6.81 20.78 1.08
C GLY A 347 7.01 21.37 2.46
N HIS A 348 8.05 22.20 2.67
CA HIS A 348 8.37 22.81 3.96
C HIS A 348 7.15 23.33 4.78
N PRO A 349 6.17 24.07 4.23
CA PRO A 349 5.07 24.65 5.02
C PRO A 349 3.91 23.68 5.31
N MET A 350 4.16 22.38 5.35
CA MET A 350 3.15 21.40 5.82
C MET A 350 3.00 21.46 7.34
N LEU A 351 1.82 21.11 7.85
CA LEU A 351 1.54 21.08 9.28
C LEU A 351 0.65 19.91 9.70
N LEU A 352 0.76 19.53 10.98
CA LEU A 352 -0.11 18.57 11.65
C LEU A 352 -0.60 19.15 12.95
N ALA A 353 -1.91 19.13 13.18
CA ALA A 353 -2.53 19.57 14.43
C ALA A 353 -3.50 18.51 14.97
N ARG A 354 -3.63 18.48 16.30
CA ARG A 354 -4.67 17.76 17.00
C ARG A 354 -5.80 18.75 17.29
N LEU A 355 -7.00 18.46 16.78
CA LEU A 355 -8.20 19.25 17.00
C LEU A 355 -8.88 18.82 18.32
N PRO A 356 -9.57 19.72 19.01
CA PRO A 356 -10.36 19.35 20.18
C PRO A 356 -11.46 18.34 19.80
N ALA A 357 -11.86 17.53 20.77
CA ALA A 357 -13.03 16.68 20.63
C ALA A 357 -14.28 17.56 20.38
N ARG A 358 -15.20 17.07 19.55
CA ARG A 358 -16.41 17.81 19.19
C ARG A 358 -17.33 17.93 20.41
N ASN A 359 -17.77 19.14 20.77
CA ASN A 359 -18.85 19.33 21.71
C ASN A 359 -20.18 18.88 21.08
N PRO A 360 -20.99 18.06 21.76
CA PRO A 360 -22.28 17.59 21.24
C PRO A 360 -23.31 18.71 21.02
N GLU A 361 -23.08 19.90 21.54
CA GLU A 361 -24.01 21.03 21.49
C GLU A 361 -23.85 22.00 20.31
N SER A 362 -22.96 21.72 19.34
CA SER A 362 -22.86 22.60 18.15
C SER A 362 -24.03 22.34 17.20
N PRO A 363 -24.90 23.35 16.92
CA PRO A 363 -26.05 23.18 16.05
C PRO A 363 -25.61 23.08 14.59
N GLY A 364 -25.91 21.97 13.93
CA GLY A 364 -25.68 21.89 12.49
C GLY A 364 -25.63 20.49 11.90
N THR A 365 -26.72 19.76 11.98
CA THR A 365 -27.20 18.87 10.90
C THR A 365 -28.67 18.59 11.15
N PRO A 366 -29.60 18.80 10.21
CA PRO A 366 -30.99 18.36 10.38
C PRO A 366 -30.96 16.83 10.47
N GLU A 367 -31.38 16.31 11.59
CA GLU A 367 -31.78 14.95 11.84
C GLU A 367 -32.80 14.57 10.76
N SER A 368 -32.53 13.50 10.00
CA SER A 368 -33.49 12.95 9.06
C SER A 368 -34.77 12.63 9.81
N ALA A 369 -35.89 13.13 9.32
CA ALA A 369 -37.23 12.97 9.90
C ALA A 369 -37.48 11.49 10.25
N GLU A 370 -37.64 11.21 11.54
CA GLU A 370 -38.18 9.94 12.00
C GLU A 370 -39.63 9.81 11.53
N ASP A 371 -39.93 8.68 10.94
CA ASP A 371 -41.29 8.26 10.60
C ASP A 371 -42.09 7.97 11.91
N PRO A 372 -43.18 8.64 12.20
CA PRO A 372 -43.93 8.43 13.42
C PRO A 372 -44.91 7.27 13.29
N GLY A 373 -44.47 6.05 13.55
CA GLY A 373 -45.38 4.91 13.52
C GLY A 373 -44.82 3.56 13.92
N SER A 374 -44.38 3.38 15.17
CA SER A 374 -44.37 2.05 15.80
C SER A 374 -44.48 2.16 17.31
N PRO A 375 -45.40 1.42 17.96
CA PRO A 375 -45.63 1.52 19.41
C PRO A 375 -44.55 0.75 20.17
N GLY A 376 -44.05 1.39 21.22
CA GLY A 376 -42.95 0.98 22.05
C GLY A 376 -43.16 -0.31 22.84
N SER A 377 -42.05 -1.00 23.05
CA SER A 377 -41.86 -1.99 24.11
C SER A 377 -41.12 -1.35 25.30
N PRO A 378 -41.47 -1.66 26.55
CA PRO A 378 -40.96 -0.98 27.72
C PRO A 378 -39.61 -1.53 28.19
N GLY A 379 -38.67 -0.63 28.33
CA GLY A 379 -37.72 -0.51 29.41
C GLY A 379 -36.76 -1.62 29.76
N SER A 380 -35.48 -1.44 29.39
CA SER A 380 -34.37 -1.85 30.23
C SER A 380 -33.62 -0.59 30.69
N SER A 381 -33.62 -0.33 31.98
CA SER A 381 -32.89 0.73 32.65
C SER A 381 -31.38 0.40 32.60
N GLY A 382 -30.69 0.85 31.53
CA GLY A 382 -29.24 0.88 31.48
C GLY A 382 -28.73 2.03 32.36
N SER A 383 -27.82 1.74 33.27
CA SER A 383 -27.04 2.71 34.03
C SER A 383 -26.43 3.78 33.11
N PRO A 384 -26.36 5.07 33.55
CA PRO A 384 -25.69 6.10 32.74
C PRO A 384 -24.22 5.76 32.62
N GLY A 385 -23.82 5.20 31.46
CA GLY A 385 -22.45 5.01 31.09
C GLY A 385 -21.73 6.35 31.12
N SER A 386 -20.53 6.36 31.69
CA SER A 386 -19.62 7.53 31.64
C SER A 386 -19.59 8.04 30.20
N PRO A 387 -19.60 9.39 30.00
CA PRO A 387 -19.62 9.96 28.66
C PRO A 387 -18.42 9.41 27.88
N GLU A 388 -18.66 8.59 26.85
CA GLU A 388 -17.65 8.09 25.95
C GLU A 388 -16.89 9.29 25.39
N ARG A 389 -15.65 9.42 25.81
CA ARG A 389 -14.75 10.48 25.37
C ARG A 389 -14.50 10.25 23.88
N ARG A 390 -15.17 11.02 23.02
CA ARG A 390 -14.98 10.92 21.58
C ARG A 390 -13.49 11.09 21.26
N PRO A 391 -12.94 10.30 20.31
CA PRO A 391 -11.54 10.37 19.94
C PRO A 391 -11.16 11.77 19.43
N ALA A 392 -9.94 12.20 19.71
CA ALA A 392 -9.41 13.43 19.16
C ALA A 392 -9.34 13.34 17.64
N ARG A 393 -9.59 14.47 16.98
CA ARG A 393 -9.50 14.60 15.52
C ARG A 393 -8.17 15.23 15.13
N HIS A 394 -7.76 15.04 13.89
CA HIS A 394 -6.51 15.61 13.39
C HIS A 394 -6.76 16.53 12.19
N LEU A 395 -5.86 17.50 11.98
CA LEU A 395 -5.81 18.27 10.76
C LEU A 395 -4.41 18.13 10.15
N VAL A 396 -4.37 17.76 8.88
CA VAL A 396 -3.15 17.74 8.05
C VAL A 396 -3.23 18.88 7.04
N GLY A 397 -2.37 19.88 7.18
CA GLY A 397 -2.26 20.98 6.22
C GLY A 397 -1.22 20.67 5.16
N LEU A 398 -1.65 20.57 3.91
CA LEU A 398 -0.80 20.33 2.75
C LEU A 398 -0.52 21.64 2.01
N PRO A 399 0.71 21.86 1.51
CA PRO A 399 1.01 22.99 0.65
C PRO A 399 0.17 23.01 -0.63
N GLY A 400 -0.11 24.19 -1.20
CA GLY A 400 -0.86 24.32 -2.46
C GLY A 400 -0.10 23.83 -3.72
N ASN A 401 1.23 23.76 -3.69
CA ASN A 401 2.02 23.23 -4.79
C ASN A 401 1.92 21.71 -4.89
N PRO A 402 1.61 21.10 -6.06
CA PRO A 402 1.27 19.70 -6.18
C PRO A 402 2.31 18.69 -5.67
N LEU A 403 3.58 18.79 -6.08
CA LEU A 403 4.60 17.86 -5.56
C LEU A 403 4.91 18.12 -4.07
N ALA A 404 4.75 19.38 -3.62
CA ALA A 404 4.87 19.70 -2.20
C ALA A 404 3.74 19.09 -1.37
N ALA A 405 2.51 19.05 -1.91
CA ALA A 405 1.39 18.34 -1.28
C ALA A 405 1.63 16.83 -1.21
N VAL A 406 2.18 16.22 -2.26
CA VAL A 406 2.61 14.80 -2.25
C VAL A 406 3.64 14.56 -1.14
N SER A 407 4.62 15.44 -0.99
CA SER A 407 5.58 15.35 0.13
C SER A 407 4.88 15.39 1.49
N GLY A 408 3.85 16.25 1.64
CA GLY A 408 3.05 16.32 2.86
C GLY A 408 2.20 15.07 3.10
N LEU A 409 1.60 14.51 2.04
CA LEU A 409 0.86 13.25 2.13
C LEU A 409 1.75 12.11 2.64
N LEU A 410 2.96 11.95 2.12
CA LEU A 410 3.89 10.90 2.53
C LEU A 410 4.58 11.20 3.88
N THR A 411 4.74 12.47 4.25
CA THR A 411 5.41 12.85 5.50
C THR A 411 4.47 12.81 6.70
N LEU A 412 3.24 13.28 6.57
CA LEU A 412 2.31 13.47 7.68
C LEU A 412 1.05 12.58 7.57
N ALA A 413 0.37 12.59 6.41
CA ALA A 413 -0.89 11.86 6.27
C ALA A 413 -0.70 10.34 6.26
N GLU A 414 0.30 9.83 5.55
CA GLU A 414 0.57 8.39 5.47
C GLU A 414 0.85 7.77 6.84
N PRO A 415 1.85 8.21 7.64
CA PRO A 415 2.12 7.59 8.93
C PRO A 415 0.95 7.76 9.91
N LEU A 416 0.22 8.87 9.89
CA LEU A 416 -1.00 9.07 10.68
C LEU A 416 -2.09 8.05 10.32
N LEU A 417 -2.40 7.92 9.03
CA LEU A 417 -3.44 7.01 8.53
C LEU A 417 -3.07 5.55 8.72
N ARG A 418 -1.80 5.17 8.53
CA ARG A 418 -1.34 3.80 8.80
C ARG A 418 -1.59 3.40 10.24
N THR A 419 -1.29 4.29 11.19
CA THR A 419 -1.59 4.04 12.61
C THR A 419 -3.09 3.91 12.85
N LEU A 420 -3.91 4.81 12.30
CA LEU A 420 -5.38 4.77 12.46
C LEU A 420 -6.02 3.52 11.82
N THR A 421 -5.46 3.02 10.74
CA THR A 421 -5.96 1.82 10.02
C THR A 421 -5.33 0.52 10.51
N GLY A 422 -4.36 0.58 11.42
CA GLY A 422 -3.61 -0.60 11.86
C GLY A 422 -2.70 -1.20 10.77
N ARG A 423 -2.50 -0.51 9.63
CA ARG A 423 -1.64 -1.01 8.55
C ARG A 423 -0.18 -0.95 8.98
N PRO A 424 0.60 -2.03 8.77
CA PRO A 424 2.01 -2.01 9.07
C PRO A 424 2.72 -0.93 8.24
N ALA A 425 3.75 -0.31 8.81
CA ALA A 425 4.63 0.54 8.03
C ALA A 425 5.33 -0.33 6.96
N PRO A 426 5.45 0.14 5.70
CA PRO A 426 6.24 -0.58 4.71
C PRO A 426 7.68 -0.65 5.22
N ALA A 427 8.31 -1.80 5.06
CA ALA A 427 9.74 -1.89 5.30
C ALA A 427 10.45 -0.98 4.28
N PRO A 428 11.22 0.03 4.70
CA PRO A 428 11.96 0.85 3.76
C PRO A 428 12.91 -0.04 2.97
N GLY A 429 12.68 -0.10 1.66
CA GLY A 429 13.58 -0.79 0.74
C GLY A 429 14.70 0.17 0.32
N PRO A 430 15.93 0.09 0.88
CA PRO A 430 17.01 0.90 0.36
C PRO A 430 17.31 0.48 -1.08
N ALA A 431 17.55 1.45 -1.96
CA ALA A 431 17.90 1.22 -3.36
C ALA A 431 19.11 2.08 -3.75
N PRO A 432 20.04 1.56 -4.55
CA PRO A 432 21.17 2.34 -5.04
C PRO A 432 20.70 3.38 -6.06
N LEU A 433 21.17 4.63 -5.91
CA LEU A 433 20.91 5.71 -6.87
C LEU A 433 21.61 5.44 -8.20
N ALA A 434 20.90 5.56 -9.31
CA ALA A 434 21.47 5.46 -10.66
C ALA A 434 22.33 6.67 -11.03
N GLU A 435 22.03 7.84 -10.48
CA GLU A 435 22.69 9.11 -10.77
C GLU A 435 22.92 9.92 -9.48
N THR A 436 23.90 10.84 -9.51
CA THR A 436 24.12 11.77 -8.39
C THR A 436 22.98 12.78 -8.31
N VAL A 437 22.39 12.93 -7.11
CA VAL A 437 21.33 13.91 -6.84
C VAL A 437 21.85 14.98 -5.89
N GLN A 438 21.73 16.24 -6.33
CA GLN A 438 22.08 17.40 -5.50
C GLN A 438 21.06 17.55 -4.37
N GLY A 439 21.52 17.67 -3.13
CA GLY A 439 20.70 17.90 -1.96
C GLY A 439 20.45 19.39 -1.67
N HIS A 440 19.60 19.64 -0.69
CA HIS A 440 19.52 20.94 -0.03
C HIS A 440 20.55 20.99 1.11
N PRO A 441 21.13 22.14 1.45
CA PRO A 441 22.17 22.19 2.50
C PRO A 441 21.71 21.70 3.88
N ARG A 442 20.44 21.88 4.23
CA ARG A 442 19.90 21.57 5.57
C ARG A 442 18.68 20.65 5.56
N ASP A 443 17.92 20.64 4.46
CA ASP A 443 16.64 19.94 4.40
C ASP A 443 16.77 18.63 3.63
N THR A 444 16.02 17.63 4.03
CA THR A 444 15.80 16.41 3.25
C THR A 444 15.12 16.76 1.93
N ARG A 445 15.47 16.09 0.85
CA ARG A 445 14.83 16.29 -0.45
C ARG A 445 14.13 15.04 -0.91
N LEU A 446 12.83 15.14 -1.22
CA LEU A 446 12.04 14.06 -1.80
C LEU A 446 12.04 14.19 -3.32
N VAL A 447 12.53 13.16 -4.01
CA VAL A 447 12.72 13.16 -5.47
C VAL A 447 12.00 11.99 -6.09
N PRO A 448 11.05 12.20 -7.03
CA PRO A 448 10.42 11.11 -7.75
C PRO A 448 11.46 10.25 -8.48
N VAL A 449 11.34 8.92 -8.34
CA VAL A 449 12.23 7.95 -8.97
C VAL A 449 11.45 6.85 -9.67
N ALA A 450 12.05 6.27 -10.71
CA ALA A 450 11.60 5.02 -11.32
C ALA A 450 12.68 3.95 -11.12
N PHE A 451 12.28 2.70 -10.92
CA PHE A 451 13.24 1.61 -10.81
C PHE A 451 13.65 1.09 -12.19
N ARG A 452 14.95 0.92 -12.39
CA ARG A 452 15.56 0.28 -13.55
C ARG A 452 16.69 -0.62 -13.08
N GLN A 453 16.58 -1.93 -13.32
CA GLN A 453 17.59 -2.90 -12.88
C GLN A 453 17.99 -2.72 -11.40
N ASP A 454 17.00 -2.68 -10.51
CA ASP A 454 17.12 -2.47 -9.06
C ASP A 454 17.75 -1.14 -8.61
N MET A 455 18.01 -0.21 -9.53
CA MET A 455 18.49 1.12 -9.22
C MET A 455 17.36 2.15 -9.24
N ALA A 456 17.38 3.08 -8.30
CA ALA A 456 16.49 4.23 -8.27
C ALA A 456 17.00 5.31 -9.25
N VAL A 457 16.29 5.52 -10.36
CA VAL A 457 16.61 6.52 -11.38
C VAL A 457 15.83 7.80 -11.09
N PRO A 458 16.49 8.92 -10.76
CA PRO A 458 15.82 10.21 -10.51
C PRO A 458 15.09 10.69 -11.75
N LEU A 459 13.82 11.09 -11.58
CA LEU A 459 13.02 11.60 -12.66
C LEU A 459 13.15 13.12 -12.81
N ARG A 460 13.04 13.58 -14.06
CA ARG A 460 12.91 15.00 -14.38
C ARG A 460 11.56 15.53 -13.87
N PHE A 461 11.38 16.84 -13.84
CA PHE A 461 10.15 17.49 -13.39
C PHE A 461 9.83 17.22 -11.91
N ASN A 462 10.81 17.50 -11.05
CA ASN A 462 10.75 17.30 -9.59
C ASN A 462 10.69 18.63 -8.80
N GLY A 463 10.30 19.73 -9.44
CA GLY A 463 10.04 21.01 -8.78
C GLY A 463 8.71 21.01 -7.99
N PRO A 464 8.51 21.95 -7.05
CA PRO A 464 7.36 21.95 -6.12
C PRO A 464 5.99 21.87 -6.80
N ALA A 465 5.80 22.59 -7.91
CA ALA A 465 4.55 22.66 -8.67
C ALA A 465 4.43 21.59 -9.79
N MET A 466 5.38 20.65 -9.87
CA MET A 466 5.46 19.70 -10.98
C MET A 466 4.82 18.37 -10.64
N LEU A 467 3.93 17.87 -11.51
CA LEU A 467 3.31 16.55 -11.38
C LEU A 467 3.83 15.51 -12.37
N ARG A 468 4.49 15.95 -13.45
CA ARG A 468 4.90 15.06 -14.53
C ARG A 468 5.88 13.96 -14.06
N GLY A 469 6.78 14.29 -13.12
CA GLY A 469 7.69 13.29 -12.54
C GLY A 469 6.96 12.26 -11.69
N ILE A 470 6.12 12.73 -10.74
CA ILE A 470 5.41 11.82 -9.84
C ILE A 470 4.36 10.95 -10.54
N ALA A 471 3.79 11.43 -11.65
CA ALA A 471 2.79 10.67 -12.42
C ALA A 471 3.34 9.38 -13.06
N VAL A 472 4.65 9.27 -13.21
CA VAL A 472 5.34 8.10 -13.79
C VAL A 472 6.38 7.49 -12.84
N ALA A 473 6.37 7.91 -11.58
CA ALA A 473 7.28 7.42 -10.56
C ALA A 473 6.79 6.11 -9.95
N ASP A 474 7.74 5.27 -9.57
CA ASP A 474 7.49 4.09 -8.73
C ASP A 474 7.56 4.44 -7.24
N GLY A 475 8.26 5.53 -6.87
CA GLY A 475 8.41 6.00 -5.50
C GLY A 475 9.08 7.37 -5.40
N LEU A 476 9.33 7.83 -4.16
CA LEU A 476 10.12 9.02 -3.86
C LEU A 476 11.39 8.66 -3.10
N ALA A 477 12.53 8.99 -3.67
CA ALA A 477 13.84 8.86 -3.03
C ALA A 477 14.00 9.91 -1.92
N VAL A 478 14.45 9.49 -0.76
CA VAL A 478 14.75 10.33 0.41
C VAL A 478 16.22 10.73 0.33
N ILE A 479 16.49 11.93 -0.22
CA ILE A 479 17.85 12.44 -0.38
C ILE A 479 18.23 13.25 0.86
N PRO A 480 19.31 12.88 1.56
CA PRO A 480 19.74 13.57 2.76
C PRO A 480 20.24 14.99 2.46
N PRO A 481 20.36 15.86 3.50
CA PRO A 481 21.07 17.12 3.39
C PRO A 481 22.45 16.94 2.74
N GLY A 482 22.81 17.84 1.83
CA GLY A 482 24.06 17.74 1.05
C GLY A 482 23.97 16.88 -0.22
N GLY A 483 22.97 16.02 -0.34
CA GLY A 483 22.76 15.19 -1.52
C GLY A 483 23.28 13.76 -1.38
N ALA A 484 23.18 12.99 -2.47
CA ALA A 484 23.66 11.62 -2.54
C ALA A 484 24.33 11.34 -3.89
N LYS A 485 25.44 10.59 -3.87
CA LYS A 485 26.19 10.22 -5.07
C LYS A 485 25.55 8.99 -5.74
N ARG A 486 25.85 8.80 -7.03
CA ARG A 486 25.55 7.53 -7.73
C ARG A 486 26.05 6.34 -6.92
N GLY A 487 25.24 5.30 -6.83
CA GLY A 487 25.53 4.06 -6.09
C GLY A 487 25.27 4.15 -4.58
N THR A 488 24.98 5.36 -4.03
CA THR A 488 24.57 5.46 -2.61
C THR A 488 23.22 4.78 -2.43
N GLU A 489 23.13 3.91 -1.43
CA GLU A 489 21.83 3.35 -1.00
C GLU A 489 21.02 4.43 -0.28
N ILE A 490 19.81 4.64 -0.75
CA ILE A 490 18.86 5.61 -0.22
C ILE A 490 17.52 4.92 0.09
N GLU A 491 16.81 5.44 1.08
CA GLU A 491 15.41 5.08 1.31
C GLU A 491 14.55 5.54 0.14
N VAL A 492 13.64 4.70 -0.34
CA VAL A 492 12.61 5.06 -1.31
C VAL A 492 11.25 4.81 -0.67
N LEU A 493 10.44 5.87 -0.61
CA LEU A 493 9.05 5.80 -0.17
C LEU A 493 8.18 5.26 -1.29
N ASP A 494 7.43 4.23 -1.02
CA ASP A 494 6.49 3.65 -1.97
C ASP A 494 5.27 4.56 -2.17
N LEU A 495 4.69 4.51 -3.38
CA LEU A 495 3.39 5.15 -3.63
C LEU A 495 2.26 4.20 -3.23
N PRO A 496 1.12 4.70 -2.72
CA PRO A 496 0.05 3.85 -2.19
C PRO A 496 -0.56 2.85 -3.18
N TRP A 497 -0.40 3.09 -4.47
CA TRP A 497 -0.88 2.22 -5.56
C TRP A 497 0.21 1.42 -6.25
N SER A 498 1.46 1.51 -5.82
CA SER A 498 2.53 0.68 -6.33
C SER A 498 2.29 -0.75 -5.84
N ALA A 499 1.54 -1.52 -6.62
CA ALA A 499 1.10 -2.89 -6.29
C ALA A 499 2.25 -3.86 -5.99
N ASN A 500 3.49 -3.45 -6.24
CA ASN A 500 4.71 -4.23 -6.07
C ASN A 500 5.52 -3.81 -4.84
N ALA A 501 5.03 -2.88 -4.03
CA ALA A 501 5.81 -2.34 -2.93
C ALA A 501 6.18 -3.42 -1.89
N THR A 502 5.26 -4.33 -1.59
CA THR A 502 5.50 -5.41 -0.60
C THR A 502 6.26 -6.59 -1.22
N ASP A 503 5.92 -6.98 -2.45
CA ASP A 503 6.55 -8.12 -3.13
C ASP A 503 7.94 -7.78 -3.66
N GLN A 504 8.13 -6.60 -4.26
CA GLN A 504 9.45 -6.16 -4.72
C GLN A 504 10.41 -5.83 -3.56
N ALA A 505 9.93 -5.37 -2.41
CA ALA A 505 10.76 -5.17 -1.23
C ALA A 505 11.19 -6.52 -0.63
N ALA A 506 10.30 -7.51 -0.60
CA ALA A 506 10.60 -8.88 -0.16
C ALA A 506 11.54 -9.59 -1.14
N ASP A 507 11.29 -9.50 -2.45
CA ASP A 507 12.17 -10.04 -3.48
C ASP A 507 13.55 -9.38 -3.49
N ARG A 508 13.62 -8.06 -3.37
CA ARG A 508 14.89 -7.32 -3.24
C ARG A 508 15.66 -7.72 -1.99
N ALA A 509 14.97 -7.89 -0.85
CA ALA A 509 15.60 -8.34 0.39
C ALA A 509 16.13 -9.77 0.27
N THR A 510 15.39 -10.66 -0.40
CA THR A 510 15.76 -12.06 -0.62
C THR A 510 16.92 -12.19 -1.62
N HIS A 511 16.88 -11.48 -2.75
CA HIS A 511 18.01 -11.44 -3.71
C HIS A 511 19.28 -10.89 -3.08
N ARG A 512 19.20 -9.80 -2.30
CA ARG A 512 20.36 -9.23 -1.61
C ARG A 512 20.92 -10.13 -0.50
N ALA A 513 20.06 -10.87 0.18
CA ALA A 513 20.51 -11.86 1.17
C ALA A 513 21.28 -13.00 0.47
N THR A 514 20.80 -13.44 -0.69
CA THR A 514 21.43 -14.48 -1.52
C THR A 514 22.76 -13.99 -2.09
N ASP A 515 22.81 -12.77 -2.65
CA ASP A 515 24.04 -12.18 -3.19
C ASP A 515 25.11 -11.95 -2.11
N ARG A 516 24.72 -11.47 -0.92
CA ARG A 516 25.66 -11.32 0.21
C ARG A 516 26.16 -12.67 0.72
N ALA A 517 25.32 -13.72 0.69
CA ALA A 517 25.73 -15.07 1.06
C ALA A 517 26.70 -15.64 0.02
N THR A 518 26.45 -15.40 -1.26
CA THR A 518 27.31 -15.84 -2.37
C THR A 518 28.66 -15.11 -2.36
N HIS A 519 28.69 -13.78 -2.17
CA HIS A 519 29.93 -13.01 -2.03
C HIS A 519 30.76 -13.45 -0.81
N ARG A 520 30.12 -13.69 0.36
CA ARG A 520 30.82 -14.20 1.54
C ARG A 520 31.36 -15.62 1.36
N ALA A 521 30.67 -16.45 0.56
CA ALA A 521 31.15 -17.79 0.23
C ALA A 521 32.36 -17.71 -0.72
N THR A 522 32.33 -16.82 -1.72
CA THR A 522 33.43 -16.60 -2.66
C THR A 522 34.66 -16.02 -1.97
N ASP A 523 34.49 -15.03 -1.07
CA ASP A 523 35.59 -14.46 -0.27
C ASP A 523 36.22 -15.48 0.71
N ARG A 524 35.43 -16.42 1.23
CA ARG A 524 35.96 -17.52 2.05
C ARG A 524 36.75 -18.54 1.24
N MET A 525 36.31 -18.82 0.01
CA MET A 525 37.03 -19.74 -0.88
C MET A 525 38.34 -19.13 -1.39
N THR A 526 38.36 -17.85 -1.75
CA THR A 526 39.58 -17.14 -2.17
C THR A 526 40.54 -16.90 -0.99
N GLY A 527 40.03 -16.66 0.22
CA GLY A 527 40.84 -16.53 1.43
C GLY A 527 41.46 -17.86 1.91
N HIS A 528 40.88 -19.02 1.56
CA HIS A 528 41.48 -20.33 1.88
C HIS A 528 42.57 -20.72 0.87
N GLN A 529 42.41 -20.39 -0.41
CA GLN A 529 43.46 -20.63 -1.43
C GLN A 529 44.70 -19.76 -1.25
N ALA A 530 44.59 -18.58 -0.61
CA ALA A 530 45.74 -17.73 -0.29
C ALA A 530 46.53 -18.18 0.97
N LYS A 531 45.93 -19.02 1.85
CA LYS A 531 46.60 -19.58 3.00
C LYS A 531 47.36 -20.87 2.73
N ASP A 532 46.90 -21.64 1.73
CA ASP A 532 47.61 -22.90 1.34
C ASP A 532 48.76 -22.69 0.36
N ALA A 533 48.98 -21.46 -0.13
CA ALA A 533 50.12 -21.11 -1.00
C ALA A 533 51.31 -20.48 -0.28
N GLY A 534 51.26 -20.37 1.05
CA GLY A 534 52.25 -19.65 1.87
C GLY A 534 53.20 -20.48 2.77
N ASP A 535 53.04 -21.83 2.76
CA ASP A 535 53.91 -22.72 3.60
C ASP A 535 54.65 -23.73 2.74
N GLY A 536 55.69 -23.29 2.02
CA GLY A 536 56.50 -24.18 1.17
C GLY A 536 57.82 -23.60 0.68
N ASP A 537 58.56 -22.89 1.55
CA ASP A 537 59.97 -22.57 1.30
C ASP A 537 60.77 -22.93 2.56
N GLU A 538 61.09 -24.22 2.68
CA GLU A 538 62.08 -24.74 3.62
C GLU A 538 63.45 -24.63 2.94
N GLU A 539 64.25 -23.72 3.40
CA GLU A 539 65.63 -23.41 3.05
C GLU A 539 66.53 -24.60 3.36
N ILE A 540 67.05 -25.28 2.35
CA ILE A 540 68.09 -26.30 2.49
C ILE A 540 69.44 -25.59 2.40
N SER A 541 70.12 -25.44 3.52
CA SER A 541 71.52 -25.05 3.60
C SER A 541 72.44 -26.26 3.23
N PRO A 542 73.51 -26.08 2.47
CA PRO A 542 74.46 -27.15 2.19
C PRO A 542 75.49 -27.24 3.33
N GLU A 543 75.56 -28.41 3.96
CA GLU A 543 76.70 -28.79 4.83
C GLU A 543 77.98 -29.05 4.01
N GLU A 544 79.01 -28.31 4.38
CA GLU A 544 80.43 -28.65 4.05
C GLU A 544 80.86 -29.88 4.84
N GLY A 545 81.40 -30.89 4.20
CA GLY A 545 82.07 -32.00 4.79
C GLY A 545 83.56 -32.02 4.36
N PRO A 546 84.46 -32.41 5.25
CA PRO A 546 85.91 -32.21 5.10
C PRO A 546 86.62 -33.41 4.46
N ALA A 547 87.76 -33.10 3.84
CA ALA A 547 88.98 -33.79 3.51
C ALA A 547 89.34 -33.90 2.05
#